data_9b76ddbd11a0f5fa3338f9ecb6a23d11
#
_entry.id   9b76ddbd11a0f5fa3338f9ecb6a23d11
#
_cell.length_a   1.000
_cell.length_b   1.000
_cell.length_c   1.000
_cell.angle_alpha   90.00
_cell.angle_beta   90.00
_cell.angle_gamma   90.00
#
_symmetry.space_group_name_H-M   'P 1'
#
loop_
_entity.id
_entity.type
_entity.pdbx_description
1 polymer ?
#
loop_
_entity_poly.entity_id
_entity_poly.type
_entity_poly.pdbx_seq_one_letter_code
_entity_poly.pdbx_strand_id
1 'polypeptide(L)'
;MITGQTLRDAILSGANNIANQRVRVDELNVFPVPDGDTGTNMSMTIGAARGELEALPDTCTVAEASKTAASAMLRGARGNSGVITSLLFRGFSKALKGKDEASAEDLANALKMGVEAAYKAVMKPTEGTILTVSRLAAEKAAECTEMEIPAMWDATLAAGQAALEDTPNLLPVLKKAGVVDAGGQGIMII
;
A
#
# COMPACT_ATOMS: atom_id res chain seq x y z
N MET A 1 19.11 -7.77 -2.48
CA MET A 1 18.98 -6.36 -2.06
C MET A 1 18.28 -5.55 -3.14
N ILE A 2 17.49 -4.54 -2.79
CA ILE A 2 17.03 -3.52 -3.71
C ILE A 2 17.64 -2.18 -3.36
N THR A 3 17.89 -1.35 -4.38
CA THR A 3 18.43 0.00 -4.22
C THR A 3 17.32 1.02 -3.99
N GLY A 4 17.68 2.22 -3.54
CA GLY A 4 16.73 3.34 -3.43
C GLY A 4 16.13 3.73 -4.77
N GLN A 5 16.91 3.67 -5.86
CA GLN A 5 16.39 3.87 -7.21
C GLN A 5 15.28 2.87 -7.55
N THR A 6 15.51 1.58 -7.30
CA THR A 6 14.51 0.54 -7.54
C THR A 6 13.22 0.81 -6.75
N LEU A 7 13.36 1.16 -5.47
CA LEU A 7 12.19 1.47 -4.61
C LEU A 7 11.46 2.72 -5.11
N ARG A 8 12.19 3.79 -5.44
CA ARG A 8 11.63 5.02 -6.01
C ARG A 8 10.81 4.73 -7.27
N ASP A 9 11.41 3.99 -8.19
CA ASP A 9 10.80 3.68 -9.48
C ASP A 9 9.58 2.76 -9.33
N ALA A 10 9.62 1.83 -8.36
CA ALA A 10 8.47 0.99 -8.01
C ALA A 10 7.30 1.82 -7.47
N ILE A 11 7.56 2.79 -6.58
CA ILE A 11 6.51 3.68 -6.04
C ILE A 11 5.91 4.55 -7.16
N LEU A 12 6.74 5.09 -8.04
CA LEU A 12 6.27 5.85 -9.21
C LEU A 12 5.43 4.99 -10.15
N SER A 13 5.81 3.74 -10.37
CA SER A 13 5.02 2.77 -11.14
C SER A 13 3.66 2.52 -10.49
N GLY A 14 3.63 2.31 -9.18
CA GLY A 14 2.38 2.17 -8.41
C GLY A 14 1.47 3.40 -8.54
N ALA A 15 2.04 4.59 -8.48
CA ALA A 15 1.30 5.84 -8.70
C ALA A 15 0.66 5.92 -10.09
N ASN A 16 1.38 5.47 -11.12
CA ASN A 16 0.85 5.39 -12.49
C ASN A 16 -0.26 4.35 -12.60
N ASN A 17 -0.07 3.18 -12.01
CA ASN A 17 -1.05 2.09 -12.06
C ASN A 17 -2.38 2.50 -11.44
N ILE A 18 -2.38 3.08 -10.25
CA ILE A 18 -3.62 3.51 -9.60
C ILE A 18 -4.28 4.68 -10.32
N ALA A 19 -3.50 5.60 -10.90
CA ALA A 19 -4.03 6.69 -11.70
C ALA A 19 -4.79 6.17 -12.94
N ASN A 20 -4.23 5.15 -13.60
CA ASN A 20 -4.84 4.53 -14.78
C ASN A 20 -6.09 3.70 -14.46
N GLN A 21 -6.21 3.18 -13.25
CA GLN A 21 -7.30 2.29 -12.81
C GLN A 21 -8.25 2.94 -11.80
N ARG A 22 -8.11 4.22 -11.52
CA ARG A 22 -8.86 4.89 -10.45
C ARG A 22 -10.37 4.76 -10.59
N VAL A 23 -10.90 4.88 -11.81
CA VAL A 23 -12.35 4.78 -12.08
C VAL A 23 -12.86 3.38 -11.70
N ARG A 24 -12.13 2.33 -12.07
CA ARG A 24 -12.47 0.96 -11.70
C ARG A 24 -12.51 0.77 -10.19
N VAL A 25 -11.59 1.39 -9.46
CA VAL A 25 -11.58 1.32 -7.98
C VAL A 25 -12.72 2.16 -7.39
N ASP A 26 -12.99 3.33 -7.95
CA ASP A 26 -14.14 4.18 -7.56
C ASP A 26 -15.47 3.42 -7.66
N GLU A 27 -15.66 2.64 -8.73
CA GLU A 27 -16.87 1.83 -8.95
C GLU A 27 -17.08 0.72 -7.90
N LEU A 28 -16.03 0.27 -7.22
CA LEU A 28 -16.11 -0.72 -6.14
C LEU A 28 -16.51 -0.10 -4.79
N ASN A 29 -16.50 1.21 -4.67
CA ASN A 29 -16.63 1.89 -3.39
C ASN A 29 -18.08 1.90 -2.88
N VAL A 30 -18.38 0.97 -1.97
CA VAL A 30 -19.67 0.87 -1.28
C VAL A 30 -19.55 0.95 0.25
N PHE A 31 -18.35 0.95 0.79
CA PHE A 31 -18.07 0.97 2.23
C PHE A 31 -16.82 1.82 2.54
N PRO A 32 -16.81 2.55 3.66
CA PRO A 32 -17.88 2.78 4.63
C PRO A 32 -18.98 3.74 4.14
N VAL A 33 -18.65 4.59 3.18
CA VAL A 33 -19.56 5.55 2.54
C VAL A 33 -19.49 5.33 1.03
N PRO A 34 -20.62 5.12 0.34
CA PRO A 34 -20.65 4.84 -1.09
C PRO A 34 -20.58 6.12 -1.93
N ASP A 35 -19.52 6.90 -1.76
CA ASP A 35 -19.28 8.18 -2.44
C ASP A 35 -18.49 8.05 -3.76
N GLY A 36 -18.01 6.84 -4.07
CA GLY A 36 -17.39 6.53 -5.36
C GLY A 36 -16.05 7.24 -5.59
N ASP A 37 -15.26 7.46 -4.54
CA ASP A 37 -14.04 8.27 -4.62
C ASP A 37 -12.76 7.57 -4.13
N THR A 38 -12.83 6.29 -3.76
CA THR A 38 -11.68 5.56 -3.18
C THR A 38 -10.48 5.54 -4.11
N GLY A 39 -10.65 5.20 -5.36
CA GLY A 39 -9.57 5.16 -6.35
C GLY A 39 -9.00 6.55 -6.64
N THR A 40 -9.86 7.54 -6.76
CA THR A 40 -9.48 8.95 -6.93
C THR A 40 -8.66 9.43 -5.73
N ASN A 41 -9.10 9.19 -4.51
CA ASN A 41 -8.40 9.59 -3.29
C ASN A 41 -7.04 8.90 -3.15
N MET A 42 -6.94 7.60 -3.40
CA MET A 42 -5.68 6.86 -3.37
C MET A 42 -4.71 7.36 -4.45
N SER A 43 -5.20 7.59 -5.66
CA SER A 43 -4.41 8.12 -6.77
C SER A 43 -3.85 9.51 -6.47
N MET A 44 -4.66 10.41 -5.92
CA MET A 44 -4.22 11.75 -5.53
C MET A 44 -3.21 11.70 -4.38
N THR A 45 -3.38 10.78 -3.44
CA THR A 45 -2.50 10.64 -2.28
C THR A 45 -1.10 10.19 -2.70
N ILE A 46 -0.97 9.08 -3.44
CA ILE A 46 0.35 8.62 -3.90
C ILE A 46 0.93 9.55 -4.97
N GLY A 47 0.08 10.14 -5.80
CA GLY A 47 0.47 11.13 -6.80
C GLY A 47 1.11 12.38 -6.22
N ALA A 48 0.77 12.74 -4.98
CA ALA A 48 1.40 13.87 -4.27
C ALA A 48 2.92 13.68 -4.06
N ALA A 49 3.41 12.44 -4.07
CA ALA A 49 4.84 12.14 -3.93
C ALA A 49 5.62 12.21 -5.25
N ARG A 50 4.94 12.23 -6.41
CA ARG A 50 5.56 12.11 -7.73
C ARG A 50 6.71 13.10 -7.93
N GLY A 51 6.46 14.40 -7.80
CA GLY A 51 7.45 15.43 -8.09
C GLY A 51 8.68 15.36 -7.19
N GLU A 52 8.49 15.05 -5.91
CA GLU A 52 9.59 14.90 -4.96
C GLU A 52 10.40 13.61 -5.21
N LEU A 53 9.73 12.51 -5.59
CA LEU A 53 10.41 11.27 -5.94
C LEU A 53 11.21 11.41 -7.24
N GLU A 54 10.63 12.01 -8.27
CA GLU A 54 11.31 12.25 -9.56
C GLU A 54 12.54 13.17 -9.41
N ALA A 55 12.56 14.05 -8.40
CA ALA A 55 13.69 14.92 -8.10
C ALA A 55 14.84 14.21 -7.35
N LEU A 56 14.62 12.99 -6.81
CA LEU A 56 15.68 12.24 -6.16
C LEU A 56 16.69 11.72 -7.19
N PRO A 57 18.00 11.74 -6.86
CA PRO A 57 19.00 11.16 -7.73
C PRO A 57 18.92 9.64 -7.78
N ASP A 58 19.48 9.03 -8.82
CA ASP A 58 19.56 7.56 -8.96
C ASP A 58 20.41 6.89 -7.85
N THR A 59 21.22 7.69 -7.16
CA THR A 59 22.03 7.26 -6.01
C THR A 59 21.29 7.35 -4.68
N CYS A 60 20.01 7.70 -4.67
CA CYS A 60 19.23 7.78 -3.44
C CYS A 60 19.19 6.44 -2.71
N THR A 61 19.10 6.49 -1.37
CA THR A 61 18.95 5.32 -0.52
C THR A 61 17.48 4.87 -0.43
N VAL A 62 17.25 3.64 0.02
CA VAL A 62 15.86 3.20 0.32
C VAL A 62 15.23 4.02 1.44
N ALA A 63 16.04 4.49 2.39
CA ALA A 63 15.60 5.41 3.45
C ALA A 63 15.10 6.73 2.87
N GLU A 64 15.84 7.34 1.94
CA GLU A 64 15.46 8.60 1.29
C GLU A 64 14.21 8.43 0.43
N ALA A 65 14.17 7.42 -0.43
CA ALA A 65 13.02 7.15 -1.30
C ALA A 65 11.73 6.92 -0.51
N SER A 66 11.77 6.05 0.50
CA SER A 66 10.59 5.74 1.33
C SER A 66 10.14 6.93 2.18
N LYS A 67 11.08 7.69 2.75
CA LYS A 67 10.78 8.89 3.55
C LYS A 67 10.16 10.00 2.69
N THR A 68 10.69 10.22 1.51
CA THR A 68 10.17 11.22 0.56
C THR A 68 8.74 10.87 0.18
N ALA A 69 8.48 9.62 -0.20
CA ALA A 69 7.14 9.14 -0.51
C ALA A 69 6.18 9.33 0.67
N ALA A 70 6.53 8.79 1.84
CA ALA A 70 5.67 8.84 3.03
C ALA A 70 5.34 10.26 3.47
N SER A 71 6.31 11.16 3.46
CA SER A 71 6.10 12.56 3.86
C SER A 71 5.19 13.31 2.90
N ALA A 72 5.39 13.15 1.61
CA ALA A 72 4.56 13.80 0.59
C ALA A 72 3.12 13.24 0.60
N MET A 73 2.96 11.92 0.73
CA MET A 73 1.65 11.28 0.82
C MET A 73 0.88 11.74 2.06
N LEU A 74 1.55 11.91 3.20
CA LEU A 74 0.90 12.38 4.43
C LEU A 74 0.36 13.81 4.26
N ARG A 75 1.12 14.69 3.63
CA ARG A 75 0.69 16.07 3.33
C ARG A 75 -0.45 16.13 2.31
N GLY A 76 -0.45 15.21 1.35
CA GLY A 76 -1.42 15.14 0.27
C GLY A 76 -2.56 14.13 0.47
N ALA A 77 -2.67 13.52 1.66
CA ALA A 77 -3.66 12.48 1.92
C ALA A 77 -5.10 12.97 1.70
N ARG A 78 -5.88 12.18 0.96
CA ARG A 78 -7.29 12.45 0.61
C ARG A 78 -8.18 11.31 1.03
N GLY A 79 -9.27 11.65 1.74
CA GLY A 79 -10.25 10.67 2.19
C GLY A 79 -9.67 9.64 3.17
N ASN A 80 -10.51 8.73 3.64
CA ASN A 80 -10.09 7.66 4.55
C ASN A 80 -9.08 6.71 3.89
N SER A 81 -9.31 6.35 2.63
CA SER A 81 -8.42 5.47 1.87
C SER A 81 -7.02 6.08 1.67
N GLY A 82 -6.96 7.37 1.36
CA GLY A 82 -5.68 8.08 1.24
C GLY A 82 -4.94 8.20 2.57
N VAL A 83 -5.65 8.49 3.66
CA VAL A 83 -5.04 8.54 5.00
C VAL A 83 -4.46 7.16 5.38
N ILE A 84 -5.21 6.08 5.20
CA ILE A 84 -4.73 4.72 5.49
C ILE A 84 -3.52 4.39 4.61
N THR A 85 -3.57 4.67 3.32
CA THR A 85 -2.45 4.46 2.39
C THR A 85 -1.20 5.23 2.86
N SER A 86 -1.36 6.49 3.25
CA SER A 86 -0.23 7.29 3.77
C SER A 86 0.37 6.73 5.07
N LEU A 87 -0.45 6.14 5.93
CA LEU A 87 0.00 5.50 7.17
C LEU A 87 0.76 4.20 6.92
N LEU A 88 0.33 3.40 5.93
CA LEU A 88 1.07 2.22 5.48
C LEU A 88 2.48 2.62 5.03
N PHE A 89 2.61 3.63 4.18
CA PHE A 89 3.91 4.12 3.73
C PHE A 89 4.74 4.76 4.85
N ARG A 90 4.10 5.42 5.81
CA ARG A 90 4.80 5.98 6.98
C ARG A 90 5.47 4.91 7.83
N GLY A 91 4.76 3.84 8.16
CA GLY A 91 5.32 2.72 8.92
C GLY A 91 6.41 1.99 8.13
N PHE A 92 6.20 1.78 6.83
CA PHE A 92 7.17 1.24 5.90
C PHE A 92 8.48 2.05 5.90
N SER A 93 8.38 3.35 5.77
CA SER A 93 9.53 4.26 5.80
C SER A 93 10.29 4.24 7.13
N LYS A 94 9.59 4.13 8.25
CA LYS A 94 10.23 4.04 9.57
C LYS A 94 11.11 2.80 9.69
N ALA A 95 10.68 1.67 9.14
CA ALA A 95 11.46 0.42 9.15
C ALA A 95 12.74 0.53 8.31
N LEU A 96 12.72 1.33 7.25
CA LEU A 96 13.87 1.51 6.36
C LEU A 96 14.80 2.67 6.76
N LYS A 97 14.54 3.33 7.88
CA LYS A 97 15.35 4.45 8.35
C LYS A 97 16.83 4.05 8.47
N GLY A 98 17.70 4.86 7.84
CA GLY A 98 19.15 4.68 7.90
C GLY A 98 19.70 3.54 7.04
N LYS A 99 18.88 2.94 6.18
CA LYS A 99 19.31 1.89 5.25
C LYS A 99 19.59 2.46 3.87
N ASP A 100 20.71 2.03 3.29
CA ASP A 100 21.06 2.39 1.91
C ASP A 100 20.32 1.51 0.91
N GLU A 101 20.27 0.21 1.19
CA GLU A 101 19.59 -0.83 0.43
C GLU A 101 18.69 -1.66 1.34
N ALA A 102 17.76 -2.42 0.79
CA ALA A 102 16.87 -3.29 1.55
C ALA A 102 16.95 -4.74 1.10
N SER A 103 17.02 -5.65 2.07
CA SER A 103 16.89 -7.10 1.88
C SER A 103 15.42 -7.53 1.86
N ALA A 104 15.16 -8.81 1.59
CA ALA A 104 13.83 -9.40 1.72
C ALA A 104 13.27 -9.24 3.14
N GLU A 105 14.11 -9.50 4.16
CA GLU A 105 13.75 -9.32 5.56
C GLU A 105 13.40 -7.86 5.90
N ASP A 106 14.18 -6.90 5.39
CA ASP A 106 13.92 -5.47 5.58
C ASP A 106 12.58 -5.06 4.98
N LEU A 107 12.28 -5.55 3.77
CA LEU A 107 11.01 -5.26 3.10
C LEU A 107 9.82 -5.89 3.81
N ALA A 108 9.94 -7.13 4.26
CA ALA A 108 8.91 -7.81 5.04
C ALA A 108 8.63 -7.07 6.36
N ASN A 109 9.68 -6.66 7.08
CA ASN A 109 9.55 -5.86 8.29
C ASN A 109 8.94 -4.48 7.99
N ALA A 110 9.29 -3.85 6.87
CA ALA A 110 8.73 -2.58 6.46
C ALA A 110 7.22 -2.68 6.18
N LEU A 111 6.76 -3.72 5.50
CA LEU A 111 5.34 -4.00 5.30
C LEU A 111 4.62 -4.20 6.63
N LYS A 112 5.18 -5.00 7.54
CA LYS A 112 4.63 -5.23 8.88
C LYS A 112 4.47 -3.93 9.66
N MET A 113 5.50 -3.10 9.71
CA MET A 113 5.45 -1.81 10.40
C MET A 113 4.44 -0.84 9.78
N GLY A 114 4.26 -0.89 8.45
CA GLY A 114 3.21 -0.15 7.77
C GLY A 114 1.82 -0.55 8.23
N VAL A 115 1.56 -1.84 8.28
CA VAL A 115 0.29 -2.42 8.76
C VAL A 115 0.02 -2.04 10.22
N GLU A 116 1.00 -2.19 11.09
CA GLU A 116 0.88 -1.81 12.51
C GLU A 116 0.53 -0.32 12.67
N ALA A 117 1.17 0.55 11.89
CA ALA A 117 0.89 1.99 11.92
C ALA A 117 -0.55 2.29 11.47
N ALA A 118 -1.04 1.62 10.44
CA ALA A 118 -2.40 1.80 9.95
C ALA A 118 -3.45 1.29 10.95
N TYR A 119 -3.29 0.08 11.49
CA TYR A 119 -4.21 -0.46 12.51
C TYR A 119 -4.26 0.39 13.78
N LYS A 120 -3.11 0.88 14.23
CA LYS A 120 -3.03 1.72 15.45
C LYS A 120 -3.75 3.06 15.29
N ALA A 121 -3.77 3.62 14.09
CA ALA A 121 -4.36 4.93 13.83
C ALA A 121 -5.87 4.86 13.59
N VAL A 122 -6.42 3.72 13.19
CA VAL A 122 -7.85 3.53 12.96
C VAL A 122 -8.54 3.17 14.28
N MET A 123 -9.50 3.98 14.72
CA MET A 123 -10.17 3.78 16.01
C MET A 123 -10.94 2.46 16.09
N LYS A 124 -11.56 2.04 14.99
CA LYS A 124 -12.33 0.78 14.90
C LYS A 124 -11.90 0.05 13.62
N PRO A 125 -10.78 -0.70 13.65
CA PRO A 125 -10.37 -1.48 12.51
C PRO A 125 -11.47 -2.47 12.11
N THR A 126 -11.83 -2.47 10.82
CA THR A 126 -12.84 -3.37 10.26
C THR A 126 -12.16 -4.36 9.35
N GLU A 127 -12.41 -5.65 9.58
CA GLU A 127 -11.91 -6.72 8.71
C GLU A 127 -12.74 -6.80 7.42
N GLY A 128 -12.13 -7.30 6.35
CA GLY A 128 -12.70 -7.29 5.01
C GLY A 128 -12.42 -5.98 4.26
N THR A 129 -11.40 -5.25 4.66
CA THR A 129 -10.99 -3.95 4.09
C THR A 129 -9.52 -3.94 3.66
N ILE A 130 -9.04 -2.80 3.18
CA ILE A 130 -7.62 -2.54 2.89
C ILE A 130 -6.69 -3.00 4.04
N LEU A 131 -7.14 -2.89 5.29
CA LEU A 131 -6.38 -3.31 6.46
C LEU A 131 -6.12 -4.82 6.45
N THR A 132 -7.15 -5.61 6.16
CA THR A 132 -7.05 -7.08 6.06
C THR A 132 -6.14 -7.50 4.93
N VAL A 133 -6.31 -6.91 3.76
CA VAL A 133 -5.50 -7.20 2.56
C VAL A 133 -4.04 -6.89 2.84
N SER A 134 -3.74 -5.71 3.38
CA SER A 134 -2.38 -5.29 3.71
C SER A 134 -1.76 -6.20 4.78
N ARG A 135 -2.51 -6.58 5.80
CA ARG A 135 -2.03 -7.44 6.89
C ARG A 135 -1.67 -8.84 6.39
N LEU A 136 -2.56 -9.49 5.64
CA LEU A 136 -2.31 -10.85 5.15
C LEU A 136 -1.18 -10.89 4.13
N ALA A 137 -1.03 -9.86 3.30
CA ALA A 137 0.13 -9.71 2.42
C ALA A 137 1.44 -9.57 3.22
N ALA A 138 1.47 -8.72 4.26
CA ALA A 138 2.63 -8.52 5.11
C ALA A 138 3.01 -9.78 5.92
N GLU A 139 2.02 -10.52 6.43
CA GLU A 139 2.23 -11.80 7.11
C GLU A 139 2.90 -12.81 6.16
N LYS A 140 2.45 -12.87 4.90
CA LYS A 140 3.06 -13.74 3.90
C LYS A 140 4.48 -13.34 3.56
N ALA A 141 4.76 -12.05 3.43
CA ALA A 141 6.13 -11.57 3.21
C ALA A 141 7.07 -12.02 4.35
N ALA A 142 6.60 -11.95 5.60
CA ALA A 142 7.37 -12.38 6.77
C ALA A 142 7.69 -13.89 6.78
N GLU A 143 6.85 -14.73 6.17
CA GLU A 143 7.09 -16.16 6.00
C GLU A 143 8.10 -16.49 4.89
N CYS A 144 8.38 -15.54 4.00
CA CYS A 144 9.13 -15.77 2.77
C CYS A 144 10.49 -15.03 2.72
N THR A 145 11.01 -14.58 3.85
CA THR A 145 12.24 -13.76 3.92
C THR A 145 13.51 -14.46 3.43
N GLU A 146 13.53 -15.79 3.41
CA GLU A 146 14.62 -16.60 2.88
C GLU A 146 14.62 -16.72 1.36
N MET A 147 13.55 -16.23 0.71
CA MET A 147 13.43 -16.24 -0.75
C MET A 147 14.17 -15.05 -1.37
N GLU A 148 14.49 -15.17 -2.67
CA GLU A 148 14.85 -14.01 -3.46
C GLU A 148 13.70 -13.00 -3.50
N ILE A 149 14.03 -11.71 -3.51
CA ILE A 149 13.03 -10.63 -3.41
C ILE A 149 11.90 -10.76 -4.43
N PRO A 150 12.13 -11.06 -5.72
CA PRO A 150 11.04 -11.24 -6.67
C PRO A 150 10.08 -12.36 -6.26
N ALA A 151 10.60 -13.51 -5.83
CA ALA A 151 9.79 -14.65 -5.42
C ALA A 151 8.99 -14.35 -4.12
N MET A 152 9.62 -13.68 -3.15
CA MET A 152 8.93 -13.20 -1.96
C MET A 152 7.79 -12.24 -2.33
N TRP A 153 8.05 -11.32 -3.26
CA TRP A 153 7.07 -10.34 -3.69
C TRP A 153 5.88 -11.00 -4.40
N ASP A 154 6.14 -11.97 -5.29
CA ASP A 154 5.09 -12.74 -5.95
C ASP A 154 4.21 -13.48 -4.94
N ALA A 155 4.81 -14.11 -3.92
CA ALA A 155 4.06 -14.77 -2.85
C ALA A 155 3.23 -13.77 -2.02
N THR A 156 3.78 -12.59 -1.74
CA THR A 156 3.11 -11.49 -1.05
C THR A 156 1.89 -10.99 -1.83
N LEU A 157 2.05 -10.77 -3.12
CA LEU A 157 0.97 -10.35 -4.02
C LEU A 157 -0.12 -11.42 -4.13
N ALA A 158 0.26 -12.70 -4.23
CA ALA A 158 -0.70 -13.80 -4.27
C ALA A 158 -1.55 -13.88 -2.99
N ALA A 159 -0.92 -13.70 -1.82
CA ALA A 159 -1.63 -13.68 -0.54
C ALA A 159 -2.56 -12.45 -0.41
N GLY A 160 -2.10 -11.28 -0.85
CA GLY A 160 -2.91 -10.07 -0.90
C GLY A 160 -4.11 -10.22 -1.83
N GLN A 161 -3.93 -10.82 -2.99
CA GLN A 161 -5.01 -11.07 -3.95
C GLN A 161 -6.06 -12.05 -3.38
N ALA A 162 -5.62 -13.13 -2.74
CA ALA A 162 -6.53 -14.07 -2.07
C ALA A 162 -7.32 -13.38 -0.95
N ALA A 163 -6.67 -12.53 -0.16
CA ALA A 163 -7.32 -11.74 0.88
C ALA A 163 -8.35 -10.77 0.30
N LEU A 164 -8.03 -10.11 -0.82
CA LEU A 164 -8.95 -9.21 -1.53
C LEU A 164 -10.21 -9.94 -1.99
N GLU A 165 -10.05 -11.10 -2.60
CA GLU A 165 -11.16 -11.95 -3.08
C GLU A 165 -12.04 -12.43 -1.93
N ASP A 166 -11.50 -12.60 -0.73
CA ASP A 166 -12.21 -13.01 0.47
C ASP A 166 -12.90 -11.86 1.23
N THR A 167 -12.63 -10.60 0.89
CA THR A 167 -13.23 -9.44 1.59
C THR A 167 -14.76 -9.49 1.64
N PRO A 168 -15.51 -9.94 0.61
CA PRO A 168 -16.97 -10.06 0.70
C PRO A 168 -17.45 -11.05 1.75
N ASN A 169 -16.64 -12.06 2.09
CA ASN A 169 -16.98 -13.05 3.14
C ASN A 169 -16.78 -12.48 4.54
N LEU A 170 -15.93 -11.46 4.70
CA LEU A 170 -15.64 -10.80 5.97
C LEU A 170 -16.52 -9.58 6.23
N LEU A 171 -16.97 -8.91 5.16
CA LEU A 171 -17.75 -7.68 5.25
C LEU A 171 -19.06 -7.83 4.45
N PRO A 172 -20.21 -8.07 5.12
CA PRO A 172 -21.47 -8.44 4.46
C PRO A 172 -21.97 -7.42 3.43
N VAL A 173 -21.69 -6.14 3.61
CA VAL A 173 -22.10 -5.09 2.65
C VAL A 173 -21.44 -5.29 1.28
N LEU A 174 -20.19 -5.78 1.24
CA LEU A 174 -19.48 -6.08 -0.01
C LEU A 174 -20.12 -7.28 -0.71
N LYS A 175 -20.47 -8.32 0.05
CA LYS A 175 -21.14 -9.49 -0.49
C LYS A 175 -22.50 -9.15 -1.09
N LYS A 176 -23.28 -8.31 -0.40
CA LYS A 176 -24.58 -7.83 -0.88
C LYS A 176 -24.45 -7.01 -2.16
N ALA A 177 -23.40 -6.20 -2.28
CA ALA A 177 -23.14 -5.39 -3.47
C ALA A 177 -22.47 -6.20 -4.60
N GLY A 178 -21.95 -7.40 -4.34
CA GLY A 178 -21.22 -8.23 -5.31
C GLY A 178 -19.85 -7.67 -5.70
N VAL A 179 -19.18 -6.98 -4.78
CA VAL A 179 -17.88 -6.34 -5.01
C VAL A 179 -16.85 -6.75 -3.96
N VAL A 180 -15.56 -6.58 -4.29
CA VAL A 180 -14.47 -6.64 -3.32
C VAL A 180 -14.24 -5.26 -2.70
N ASP A 181 -13.45 -5.19 -1.62
CA ASP A 181 -13.13 -3.91 -0.98
C ASP A 181 -12.35 -2.99 -1.93
N ALA A 182 -12.86 -1.78 -2.12
CA ALA A 182 -12.26 -0.80 -3.03
C ALA A 182 -10.84 -0.39 -2.58
N GLY A 183 -10.64 -0.13 -1.29
CA GLY A 183 -9.32 0.19 -0.73
C GLY A 183 -8.34 -0.97 -0.86
N GLY A 184 -8.80 -2.20 -0.62
CA GLY A 184 -8.01 -3.42 -0.84
C GLY A 184 -7.62 -3.60 -2.30
N GLN A 185 -8.53 -3.37 -3.23
CA GLN A 185 -8.21 -3.37 -4.67
C GLN A 185 -7.17 -2.29 -5.01
N GLY A 186 -7.33 -1.10 -4.46
CA GLY A 186 -6.39 0.01 -4.68
C GLY A 186 -4.98 -0.30 -4.21
N ILE A 187 -4.81 -0.86 -3.02
CA ILE A 187 -3.47 -1.20 -2.50
C ILE A 187 -2.82 -2.33 -3.30
N MET A 188 -3.59 -3.25 -3.85
CA MET A 188 -3.07 -4.30 -4.73
C MET A 188 -2.62 -3.79 -6.10
N ILE A 189 -3.16 -2.66 -6.55
CA ILE A 189 -2.76 -1.98 -7.79
C ILE A 189 -1.47 -1.16 -7.59
N ILE A 190 -1.30 -0.55 -6.43
CA ILE A 190 -0.11 0.22 -6.05
C ILE A 190 1.09 -0.71 -5.85
#